data_51efeb5584257bc2bf097151b1ce1d4e
#
_entry.id   51efeb5584257bc2bf097151b1ce1d4e
#
_cell.length_a   1.000
_cell.length_b   1.000
_cell.length_c   1.000
_cell.angle_alpha   90.00
_cell.angle_beta   90.00
_cell.angle_gamma   90.00
#
_symmetry.space_group_name_H-M   'P 1'
#
loop_
_entity.id
_entity.type
_entity.pdbx_description
1 polymer ?
#
loop_
_entity_poly.entity_id
_entity_poly.type
_entity_poly.pdbx_seq_one_letter_code
_entity_poly.pdbx_strand_id
1 'polypeptide(L)'
;MADLSVKTKEDEAVCERVLGLQSQMQDRTFKWAEINTGSWNRGGLDVLAPQLGDAYSALEADIELIATDPFEKVSNNGQIEAFETGPVIRISSRPDAEMQVIMSGHYDTVFPPNTFTDIKDIGDDKFNGPGLADMKGGLSVMLGALQAFEAGPLKDKLGYQIVVTPDEETGNFASAPFLTEAAQSGAMIGMTYEPCM
;
A
#
# COMPACT_ATOMS: atom_id res chain seq x y z
N MET A 1 14.58 22.47 4.76
CA MET A 1 13.54 22.02 3.79
C MET A 1 14.13 22.18 2.41
N ALA A 2 14.22 21.08 1.64
CA ALA A 2 14.55 21.20 0.23
C ALA A 2 13.44 21.99 -0.47
N ASP A 3 13.83 22.92 -1.32
CA ASP A 3 12.86 23.62 -2.17
C ASP A 3 12.30 22.62 -3.19
N LEU A 4 11.07 22.15 -2.92
CA LEU A 4 10.28 21.27 -3.80
C LEU A 4 9.57 22.07 -4.89
N SER A 5 10.12 23.21 -5.31
CA SER A 5 9.52 23.99 -6.39
C SER A 5 9.46 23.11 -7.66
N VAL A 6 8.26 23.00 -8.19
CA VAL A 6 7.97 22.42 -9.50
C VAL A 6 8.82 23.14 -10.54
N LYS A 7 9.64 22.39 -11.29
CA LYS A 7 10.69 22.99 -12.12
C LYS A 7 10.37 23.04 -13.61
N THR A 8 9.43 22.22 -14.05
CA THR A 8 9.06 22.12 -15.47
C THR A 8 7.55 22.13 -15.68
N LYS A 9 7.10 22.38 -16.92
CA LYS A 9 5.67 22.28 -17.25
C LYS A 9 5.15 20.84 -17.15
N GLU A 10 6.02 19.87 -17.36
CA GLU A 10 5.71 18.45 -17.18
C GLU A 10 5.44 18.14 -15.69
N ASP A 11 6.25 18.69 -14.79
CA ASP A 11 6.04 18.52 -13.33
C ASP A 11 4.71 19.17 -12.90
N GLU A 12 4.40 20.37 -13.41
CA GLU A 12 3.11 21.04 -13.16
C GLU A 12 1.94 20.16 -13.61
N ALA A 13 2.01 19.60 -14.82
CA ALA A 13 0.95 18.74 -15.35
C ALA A 13 0.77 17.46 -14.54
N VAL A 14 1.84 16.86 -13.99
CA VAL A 14 1.74 15.70 -13.08
C VAL A 14 1.06 16.11 -11.77
N CYS A 15 1.46 17.24 -11.17
CA CYS A 15 0.84 17.75 -9.95
C CYS A 15 -0.66 18.04 -10.14
N GLU A 16 -1.06 18.67 -11.25
CA GLU A 16 -2.46 18.92 -11.55
C GLU A 16 -3.27 17.62 -11.68
N ARG A 17 -2.71 16.56 -12.30
CA ARG A 17 -3.36 15.25 -12.38
C ARG A 17 -3.57 14.65 -11.00
N VAL A 18 -2.55 14.68 -10.14
CA VAL A 18 -2.68 14.16 -8.76
C VAL A 18 -3.75 14.91 -7.99
N LEU A 19 -3.79 16.26 -8.08
CA LEU A 19 -4.82 17.05 -7.44
C LEU A 19 -6.23 16.72 -7.96
N GLY A 20 -6.36 16.43 -9.25
CA GLY A 20 -7.62 15.96 -9.84
C GLY A 20 -8.10 14.59 -9.32
N LEU A 21 -7.22 13.79 -8.71
CA LEU A 21 -7.53 12.48 -8.12
C LEU A 21 -7.86 12.54 -6.62
N GLN A 22 -7.79 13.71 -5.99
CA GLN A 22 -7.91 13.86 -4.53
C GLN A 22 -9.20 13.23 -3.98
N SER A 23 -10.36 13.55 -4.55
CA SER A 23 -11.64 12.99 -4.10
C SER A 23 -11.68 11.47 -4.26
N GLN A 24 -11.17 10.96 -5.38
CA GLN A 24 -11.09 9.51 -5.62
C GLN A 24 -10.18 8.80 -4.63
N MET A 25 -9.05 9.40 -4.29
CA MET A 25 -8.12 8.86 -3.28
C MET A 25 -8.79 8.82 -1.90
N GLN A 26 -9.51 9.87 -1.51
CA GLN A 26 -10.23 9.94 -0.24
C GLN A 26 -11.34 8.89 -0.16
N ASP A 27 -12.21 8.82 -1.17
CA ASP A 27 -13.32 7.87 -1.23
C ASP A 27 -12.82 6.42 -1.15
N ARG A 28 -11.74 6.13 -1.86
CA ARG A 28 -11.09 4.82 -1.87
C ARG A 28 -10.51 4.47 -0.49
N THR A 29 -9.82 5.41 0.15
CA THR A 29 -9.28 5.24 1.50
C THR A 29 -10.38 4.91 2.49
N PHE A 30 -11.51 5.63 2.45
CA PHE A 30 -12.65 5.38 3.34
C PHE A 30 -13.25 4.00 3.13
N LYS A 31 -13.49 3.59 1.88
CA LYS A 31 -13.99 2.25 1.56
C LYS A 31 -13.08 1.14 2.09
N TRP A 32 -11.78 1.31 1.95
CA TRP A 32 -10.82 0.34 2.48
C TRP A 32 -10.77 0.33 4.01
N ALA A 33 -10.93 1.50 4.64
CA ALA A 33 -10.93 1.62 6.09
C ALA A 33 -12.19 1.03 6.76
N GLU A 34 -13.32 0.92 6.04
CA GLU A 34 -14.53 0.25 6.52
C GLU A 34 -14.32 -1.26 6.73
N ILE A 35 -13.30 -1.84 6.07
CA ILE A 35 -12.95 -3.25 6.24
C ILE A 35 -11.91 -3.35 7.37
N ASN A 36 -12.26 -4.04 8.46
CA ASN A 36 -11.28 -4.30 9.50
C ASN A 36 -10.23 -5.30 9.01
N THR A 37 -9.00 -4.85 8.96
CA THR A 37 -7.83 -5.65 8.56
C THR A 37 -6.81 -5.74 9.70
N GLY A 38 -7.26 -5.87 10.94
CA GLY A 38 -6.34 -6.15 12.04
C GLY A 38 -5.42 -7.34 11.65
N SER A 39 -4.13 -7.27 11.95
CA SER A 39 -3.14 -8.26 11.46
C SER A 39 -3.53 -9.71 11.76
N TRP A 40 -4.32 -9.91 12.82
CA TRP A 40 -4.83 -11.23 13.23
C TRP A 40 -6.23 -11.55 12.67
N ASN A 41 -6.81 -10.66 11.88
CA ASN A 41 -8.13 -10.85 11.23
C ASN A 41 -7.97 -11.34 9.79
N ARG A 42 -7.62 -12.61 9.62
CA ARG A 42 -7.45 -13.24 8.30
C ARG A 42 -8.64 -12.95 7.37
N GLY A 43 -9.87 -13.06 7.87
CA GLY A 43 -11.06 -12.83 7.05
C GLY A 43 -11.15 -11.42 6.48
N GLY A 44 -10.77 -10.40 7.25
CA GLY A 44 -10.71 -9.01 6.75
C GLY A 44 -9.59 -8.78 5.74
N LEU A 45 -8.44 -9.40 5.98
CA LEU A 45 -7.31 -9.35 5.04
C LEU A 45 -7.68 -9.99 3.69
N ASP A 46 -8.34 -11.16 3.71
CA ASP A 46 -8.79 -11.85 2.50
C ASP A 46 -9.88 -11.07 1.72
N VAL A 47 -10.67 -10.24 2.41
CA VAL A 47 -11.69 -9.38 1.79
C VAL A 47 -11.06 -8.15 1.15
N LEU A 48 -10.06 -7.52 1.79
CA LEU A 48 -9.46 -6.29 1.28
C LEU A 48 -8.45 -6.55 0.15
N ALA A 49 -7.65 -7.62 0.23
CA ALA A 49 -6.58 -7.87 -0.74
C ALA A 49 -7.05 -7.87 -2.21
N PRO A 50 -8.13 -8.57 -2.61
CA PRO A 50 -8.61 -8.50 -3.99
C PRO A 50 -9.11 -7.10 -4.38
N GLN A 51 -9.69 -6.34 -3.46
CA GLN A 51 -10.14 -4.97 -3.76
C GLN A 51 -8.96 -4.02 -4.01
N LEU A 52 -7.83 -4.23 -3.31
CA LEU A 52 -6.58 -3.54 -3.60
C LEU A 52 -6.06 -3.93 -4.99
N GLY A 53 -5.99 -5.22 -5.30
CA GLY A 53 -5.61 -5.70 -6.63
C GLY A 53 -6.46 -5.09 -7.74
N ASP A 54 -7.78 -5.09 -7.57
CA ASP A 54 -8.73 -4.47 -8.51
C ASP A 54 -8.47 -2.97 -8.69
N ALA A 55 -8.19 -2.24 -7.62
CA ALA A 55 -7.89 -0.82 -7.70
C ALA A 55 -6.58 -0.55 -8.47
N TYR A 56 -5.54 -1.35 -8.21
CA TYR A 56 -4.26 -1.24 -8.90
C TYR A 56 -4.32 -1.72 -10.36
N SER A 57 -5.37 -2.45 -10.78
CA SER A 57 -5.59 -2.81 -12.18
C SER A 57 -5.80 -1.61 -13.13
N ALA A 58 -6.00 -0.42 -12.55
CA ALA A 58 -5.97 0.84 -13.31
C ALA A 58 -4.58 1.20 -13.87
N LEU A 59 -3.53 0.48 -13.46
CA LEU A 59 -2.16 0.63 -13.96
C LEU A 59 -1.89 -0.42 -15.06
N GLU A 60 -0.98 -0.09 -15.99
CA GLU A 60 -0.46 -1.06 -16.97
C GLU A 60 0.59 -1.96 -16.28
N ALA A 61 0.13 -2.91 -15.43
CA ALA A 61 1.00 -3.73 -14.58
C ALA A 61 0.43 -5.14 -14.40
N ASP A 62 1.30 -6.09 -14.17
CA ASP A 62 0.95 -7.44 -13.72
C ASP A 62 0.67 -7.42 -12.22
N ILE A 63 -0.44 -8.01 -11.80
CA ILE A 63 -0.89 -8.02 -10.40
C ILE A 63 -1.07 -9.46 -9.94
N GLU A 64 -0.43 -9.79 -8.84
CA GLU A 64 -0.48 -11.11 -8.23
C GLU A 64 -0.88 -11.02 -6.76
N LEU A 65 -1.82 -11.85 -6.34
CA LEU A 65 -2.12 -12.11 -4.93
C LEU A 65 -1.45 -13.43 -4.55
N ILE A 66 -0.43 -13.36 -3.73
CA ILE A 66 0.45 -14.50 -3.42
C ILE A 66 0.21 -14.94 -1.99
N ALA A 67 -0.20 -16.20 -1.82
CA ALA A 67 -0.36 -16.77 -0.49
C ALA A 67 0.99 -16.79 0.25
N THR A 68 0.94 -16.50 1.54
CA THR A 68 2.11 -16.56 2.42
C THR A 68 2.17 -17.91 3.12
N ASP A 69 3.38 -18.32 3.50
CA ASP A 69 3.54 -19.47 4.37
C ASP A 69 3.07 -19.13 5.80
N PRO A 70 2.48 -20.10 6.52
CA PRO A 70 2.16 -19.90 7.92
C PRO A 70 3.42 -19.62 8.75
N PHE A 71 3.30 -18.79 9.78
CA PHE A 71 4.35 -18.56 10.76
C PHE A 71 3.89 -18.92 12.18
N GLU A 72 4.84 -19.17 13.07
CA GLU A 72 4.55 -19.48 14.46
C GLU A 72 4.42 -18.20 15.30
N LYS A 73 3.38 -18.15 16.13
CA LYS A 73 3.20 -17.11 17.15
C LYS A 73 3.02 -17.73 18.52
N VAL A 74 3.42 -16.99 19.53
CA VAL A 74 3.15 -17.35 20.93
C VAL A 74 1.82 -16.72 21.33
N SER A 75 0.84 -17.55 21.67
CA SER A 75 -0.46 -17.10 22.17
C SER A 75 -0.39 -16.60 23.62
N ASN A 76 -1.45 -15.92 24.07
CA ASN A 76 -1.50 -15.33 25.40
C ASN A 76 -1.36 -16.36 26.57
N ASN A 77 -1.59 -17.63 26.30
CA ASN A 77 -1.38 -18.74 27.26
C ASN A 77 0.02 -19.38 27.18
N GLY A 78 0.92 -18.82 26.33
CA GLY A 78 2.28 -19.29 26.15
C GLY A 78 2.43 -20.49 25.19
N GLN A 79 1.38 -20.89 24.49
CA GLN A 79 1.45 -21.97 23.50
C GLN A 79 1.91 -21.40 22.14
N ILE A 80 2.65 -22.21 21.39
CA ILE A 80 3.03 -21.91 20.00
C ILE A 80 1.87 -22.36 19.11
N GLU A 81 1.41 -21.45 18.28
CA GLU A 81 0.31 -21.67 17.33
C GLU A 81 0.76 -21.25 15.93
N ALA A 82 0.45 -22.07 14.92
CA ALA A 82 0.60 -21.65 13.54
C ALA A 82 -0.47 -20.60 13.17
N PHE A 83 -0.04 -19.56 12.49
CA PHE A 83 -0.93 -18.49 12.02
C PHE A 83 -0.75 -18.26 10.53
N GLU A 84 -1.87 -18.15 9.82
CA GLU A 84 -1.92 -17.79 8.40
C GLU A 84 -2.42 -16.34 8.27
N THR A 85 -1.62 -15.47 7.67
CA THR A 85 -2.03 -14.11 7.37
C THR A 85 -2.65 -14.00 5.97
N GLY A 86 -3.04 -12.80 5.54
CA GLY A 86 -3.53 -12.53 4.19
C GLY A 86 -2.47 -12.70 3.10
N PRO A 87 -2.84 -12.61 1.83
CA PRO A 87 -1.88 -12.69 0.73
C PRO A 87 -1.03 -11.41 0.63
N VAL A 88 0.21 -11.56 0.17
CA VAL A 88 1.00 -10.43 -0.34
C VAL A 88 0.46 -10.04 -1.70
N ILE A 89 0.34 -8.73 -1.97
CA ILE A 89 -0.01 -8.21 -3.29
C ILE A 89 1.27 -7.71 -3.94
N ARG A 90 1.63 -8.33 -5.06
CA ARG A 90 2.76 -7.91 -5.89
C ARG A 90 2.25 -7.28 -7.18
N ILE A 91 2.75 -6.10 -7.49
CA ILE A 91 2.43 -5.39 -8.73
C ILE A 91 3.74 -5.07 -9.43
N SER A 92 3.86 -5.42 -10.72
CA SER A 92 5.08 -5.22 -11.50
C SER A 92 4.77 -4.59 -12.83
N SER A 93 5.50 -3.54 -13.17
CA SER A 93 5.40 -2.88 -14.46
C SER A 93 6.79 -2.64 -15.05
N ARG A 94 6.92 -2.96 -16.33
CA ARG A 94 8.16 -2.75 -17.10
C ARG A 94 9.43 -3.28 -16.42
N PRO A 95 9.50 -4.59 -16.09
CA PRO A 95 10.63 -5.17 -15.35
C PRO A 95 11.98 -5.02 -16.07
N ASP A 96 11.97 -4.82 -17.40
CA ASP A 96 13.17 -4.64 -18.24
C ASP A 96 13.58 -3.17 -18.42
N ALA A 97 12.89 -2.21 -17.80
CA ALA A 97 13.27 -0.81 -17.88
C ALA A 97 14.61 -0.56 -17.18
N GLU A 98 15.40 0.36 -17.74
CA GLU A 98 16.75 0.67 -17.24
C GLU A 98 16.73 1.18 -15.77
N MET A 99 15.72 1.94 -15.43
CA MET A 99 15.51 2.42 -14.06
C MET A 99 14.40 1.63 -13.39
N GLN A 100 14.68 1.11 -12.21
CA GLN A 100 13.72 0.35 -11.41
C GLN A 100 13.51 1.02 -10.05
N VAL A 101 12.27 1.06 -9.62
CA VAL A 101 11.85 1.58 -8.31
C VAL A 101 11.07 0.49 -7.58
N ILE A 102 11.33 0.34 -6.29
CA ILE A 102 10.51 -0.49 -5.40
C ILE A 102 9.65 0.43 -4.55
N MET A 103 8.38 0.07 -4.41
CA MET A 103 7.48 0.70 -3.46
C MET A 103 6.94 -0.36 -2.52
N SER A 104 6.81 -0.02 -1.24
CA SER A 104 6.21 -0.92 -0.27
C SER A 104 5.15 -0.22 0.55
N GLY A 105 4.24 -1.02 1.09
CA GLY A 105 3.24 -0.60 2.04
C GLY A 105 2.53 -1.82 2.62
N HIS A 106 1.64 -1.60 3.57
CA HIS A 106 0.87 -2.64 4.20
C HIS A 106 -0.62 -2.32 4.23
N TYR A 107 -1.45 -3.35 4.35
CA TYR A 107 -2.89 -3.17 4.40
C TYR A 107 -3.52 -3.72 5.69
N ASP A 108 -2.70 -4.31 6.56
CA ASP A 108 -3.11 -4.64 7.92
C ASP A 108 -3.14 -3.41 8.83
N THR A 109 -3.67 -3.57 10.03
CA THR A 109 -3.74 -2.54 11.06
C THR A 109 -3.59 -3.18 12.44
N VAL A 110 -3.21 -2.39 13.45
CA VAL A 110 -3.15 -2.83 14.85
C VAL A 110 -4.52 -3.11 15.49
N PHE A 111 -5.64 -2.79 14.82
CA PHE A 111 -6.97 -2.78 15.45
C PHE A 111 -7.67 -4.14 15.34
N PRO A 112 -7.91 -4.84 16.47
CA PRO A 112 -8.75 -6.04 16.47
C PRO A 112 -10.17 -5.74 15.97
N PRO A 113 -10.90 -6.75 15.45
CA PRO A 113 -12.30 -6.58 15.06
C PRO A 113 -13.15 -5.96 16.18
N ASN A 114 -14.06 -5.05 15.81
CA ASN A 114 -15.00 -4.35 16.69
C ASN A 114 -14.38 -3.42 17.76
N THR A 115 -13.12 -3.05 17.65
CA THR A 115 -12.48 -2.13 18.61
C THR A 115 -12.41 -0.68 18.15
N PHE A 116 -12.18 -0.44 16.86
CA PHE A 116 -12.15 0.88 16.25
C PHE A 116 -12.76 0.76 14.86
N THR A 117 -14.03 1.15 14.70
CA THR A 117 -14.83 0.84 13.52
C THR A 117 -15.30 2.07 12.76
N ASP A 118 -15.37 3.22 13.44
CA ASP A 118 -16.01 4.41 12.87
C ASP A 118 -15.00 5.32 12.21
N ILE A 119 -15.37 5.83 11.05
CA ILE A 119 -14.69 6.97 10.41
C ILE A 119 -15.45 8.23 10.82
N LYS A 120 -14.78 9.18 11.45
CA LYS A 120 -15.37 10.42 11.96
C LYS A 120 -14.70 11.63 11.31
N ASP A 121 -15.51 12.52 10.78
CA ASP A 121 -15.08 13.88 10.49
C ASP A 121 -14.86 14.62 11.81
N ILE A 122 -13.68 15.14 12.03
CA ILE A 122 -13.29 15.88 13.23
C ILE A 122 -13.06 17.37 12.97
N GLY A 123 -13.49 17.85 11.79
CA GLY A 123 -13.37 19.24 11.35
C GLY A 123 -12.00 19.56 10.71
N ASP A 124 -11.89 20.72 10.12
CA ASP A 124 -10.65 21.20 9.47
C ASP A 124 -10.09 20.24 8.41
N ASP A 125 -10.96 19.61 7.62
CA ASP A 125 -10.63 18.58 6.62
C ASP A 125 -9.88 17.38 7.18
N LYS A 126 -10.09 17.06 8.47
CA LYS A 126 -9.47 15.95 9.18
C LYS A 126 -10.46 14.85 9.48
N PHE A 127 -10.01 13.63 9.34
CA PHE A 127 -10.78 12.42 9.62
C PHE A 127 -10.03 11.52 10.59
N ASN A 128 -10.77 10.91 11.49
CA ASN A 128 -10.25 9.89 12.41
C ASN A 128 -10.93 8.55 12.09
N GLY A 129 -10.14 7.51 11.84
CA GLY A 129 -10.66 6.18 11.49
C GLY A 129 -9.54 5.15 11.36
N PRO A 130 -9.87 3.84 11.40
CA PRO A 130 -8.88 2.76 11.39
C PRO A 130 -8.12 2.71 10.08
N GLY A 131 -6.78 2.73 10.13
CA GLY A 131 -5.93 2.62 8.97
C GLY A 131 -6.01 3.79 7.97
N LEU A 132 -6.67 4.91 8.30
CA LEU A 132 -6.74 6.05 7.40
C LEU A 132 -5.36 6.66 7.14
N ALA A 133 -4.55 6.82 8.18
CA ALA A 133 -3.17 7.29 8.06
C ALA A 133 -2.21 6.12 7.87
N ASP A 134 -2.38 5.06 8.63
CA ASP A 134 -1.51 3.91 8.72
C ASP A 134 -2.21 2.64 8.25
N MET A 135 -1.98 2.13 6.96
CA MET A 135 -1.47 3.05 5.92
C MET A 135 -2.33 2.99 4.65
N LYS A 136 -3.66 2.73 4.79
CA LYS A 136 -4.58 2.64 3.62
C LYS A 136 -4.63 3.96 2.82
N GLY A 137 -4.49 5.09 3.50
CA GLY A 137 -4.32 6.39 2.86
C GLY A 137 -3.04 6.45 2.03
N GLY A 138 -1.92 5.97 2.59
CA GLY A 138 -0.65 5.86 1.87
C GLY A 138 -0.76 4.99 0.62
N LEU A 139 -1.43 3.83 0.69
CA LEU A 139 -1.69 2.97 -0.47
C LEU A 139 -2.52 3.69 -1.54
N SER A 140 -3.50 4.48 -1.11
CA SER A 140 -4.33 5.27 -2.04
C SER A 140 -3.55 6.39 -2.71
N VAL A 141 -2.65 7.06 -1.98
CA VAL A 141 -1.75 8.10 -2.51
C VAL A 141 -0.73 7.48 -3.48
N MET A 142 -0.14 6.35 -3.13
CA MET A 142 0.77 5.60 -4.01
C MET A 142 0.11 5.30 -5.36
N LEU A 143 -1.10 4.75 -5.34
CA LEU A 143 -1.84 4.48 -6.58
C LEU A 143 -2.13 5.76 -7.36
N GLY A 144 -2.56 6.85 -6.71
CA GLY A 144 -2.82 8.12 -7.36
C GLY A 144 -1.57 8.72 -8.01
N ALA A 145 -0.43 8.65 -7.34
CA ALA A 145 0.86 9.09 -7.88
C ALA A 145 1.25 8.27 -9.12
N LEU A 146 1.08 6.95 -9.08
CA LEU A 146 1.36 6.08 -10.22
C LEU A 146 0.41 6.32 -11.39
N GLN A 147 -0.88 6.52 -11.15
CA GLN A 147 -1.84 6.89 -12.20
C GLN A 147 -1.43 8.20 -12.91
N ALA A 148 -0.97 9.19 -12.14
CA ALA A 148 -0.48 10.43 -12.72
C ALA A 148 0.84 10.25 -13.51
N PHE A 149 1.74 9.40 -13.01
CA PHE A 149 2.98 9.03 -13.68
C PHE A 149 2.72 8.29 -15.00
N GLU A 150 1.85 7.26 -14.99
CA GLU A 150 1.49 6.47 -16.18
C GLU A 150 0.84 7.31 -17.29
N ALA A 151 0.17 8.39 -16.94
CA ALA A 151 -0.35 9.36 -17.91
C ALA A 151 0.72 10.35 -18.41
N GLY A 152 1.95 10.26 -17.92
CA GLY A 152 3.05 11.20 -18.23
C GLY A 152 3.97 10.71 -19.35
N PRO A 153 4.82 11.60 -19.87
CA PRO A 153 5.74 11.28 -20.98
C PRO A 153 6.95 10.43 -20.56
N LEU A 154 7.16 10.25 -19.25
CA LEU A 154 8.31 9.51 -18.72
C LEU A 154 7.99 8.06 -18.35
N LYS A 155 6.74 7.60 -18.56
CA LYS A 155 6.27 6.28 -18.13
C LYS A 155 7.16 5.14 -18.63
N ASP A 156 7.62 5.22 -19.89
CA ASP A 156 8.40 4.15 -20.52
C ASP A 156 9.86 4.08 -20.05
N LYS A 157 10.31 5.06 -19.26
CA LYS A 157 11.70 5.13 -18.78
C LYS A 157 11.90 4.47 -17.43
N LEU A 158 10.80 4.17 -16.71
CA LEU A 158 10.85 3.66 -15.36
C LEU A 158 9.96 2.44 -15.23
N GLY A 159 10.54 1.36 -14.71
CA GLY A 159 9.81 0.21 -14.21
C GLY A 159 9.65 0.30 -12.71
N TYR A 160 8.64 -0.38 -12.18
CA TYR A 160 8.42 -0.44 -10.74
C TYR A 160 7.90 -1.78 -10.29
N GLN A 161 8.24 -2.12 -9.05
CA GLN A 161 7.66 -3.21 -8.31
C GLN A 161 7.05 -2.68 -7.02
N ILE A 162 5.82 -3.11 -6.73
CA ILE A 162 5.15 -2.77 -5.48
C ILE A 162 4.92 -4.06 -4.71
N VAL A 163 5.21 -4.04 -3.41
CA VAL A 163 4.91 -5.12 -2.47
C VAL A 163 4.02 -4.57 -1.37
N VAL A 164 2.76 -5.03 -1.33
CA VAL A 164 1.83 -4.65 -0.27
C VAL A 164 1.63 -5.84 0.65
N THR A 165 1.98 -5.67 1.93
CA THR A 165 2.08 -6.75 2.90
C THR A 165 0.85 -6.82 3.83
N PRO A 166 0.50 -8.03 4.31
CA PRO A 166 -0.64 -8.26 5.20
C PRO A 166 -0.29 -8.24 6.69
N ASP A 167 0.98 -8.08 7.08
CA ASP A 167 1.49 -8.38 8.42
C ASP A 167 2.62 -7.45 8.89
N GLU A 168 2.64 -6.21 8.40
CA GLU A 168 3.64 -5.21 8.76
C GLU A 168 3.59 -4.90 10.26
N GLU A 169 2.40 -4.67 10.80
CA GLU A 169 2.13 -4.30 12.19
C GLU A 169 2.53 -5.41 13.20
N THR A 170 2.83 -6.58 12.71
CA THR A 170 3.35 -7.70 13.50
C THR A 170 4.82 -8.02 13.23
N GLY A 171 5.47 -7.31 12.30
CA GLY A 171 6.89 -7.42 11.98
C GLY A 171 7.21 -8.17 10.70
N ASN A 172 6.27 -8.27 9.75
CA ASN A 172 6.44 -8.91 8.44
C ASN A 172 6.92 -10.37 8.50
N PHE A 173 6.44 -11.16 9.47
CA PHE A 173 6.92 -12.54 9.64
C PHE A 173 6.70 -13.43 8.42
N ALA A 174 5.54 -13.27 7.75
CA ALA A 174 5.22 -14.03 6.56
C ALA A 174 5.67 -13.34 5.27
N SER A 175 5.67 -12.00 5.25
CA SER A 175 5.93 -11.21 4.03
C SER A 175 7.40 -10.81 3.83
N ALA A 176 8.28 -10.95 4.84
CA ALA A 176 9.70 -10.59 4.73
C ALA A 176 10.43 -11.21 3.53
N PRO A 177 10.19 -12.47 3.10
CA PRO A 177 10.82 -13.01 1.90
C PRO A 177 10.53 -12.21 0.63
N PHE A 178 9.31 -11.71 0.47
CA PHE A 178 8.89 -10.93 -0.70
C PHE A 178 9.54 -9.55 -0.72
N LEU A 179 9.66 -8.90 0.44
CA LEU A 179 10.37 -7.63 0.57
C LEU A 179 11.86 -7.79 0.31
N THR A 180 12.45 -8.90 0.77
CA THR A 180 13.86 -9.24 0.53
C THR A 180 14.11 -9.49 -0.95
N GLU A 181 13.26 -10.26 -1.63
CA GLU A 181 13.34 -10.50 -3.07
C GLU A 181 13.28 -9.19 -3.85
N ALA A 182 12.30 -8.33 -3.52
CA ALA A 182 12.18 -7.02 -4.14
C ALA A 182 13.44 -6.16 -3.92
N ALA A 183 13.97 -6.10 -2.70
CA ALA A 183 15.19 -5.35 -2.39
C ALA A 183 16.43 -5.85 -3.16
N GLN A 184 16.46 -7.11 -3.54
CA GLN A 184 17.54 -7.73 -4.32
C GLN A 184 17.37 -7.58 -5.84
N SER A 185 16.28 -7.01 -6.32
CA SER A 185 15.98 -6.86 -7.75
C SER A 185 16.92 -5.89 -8.48
N GLY A 186 17.77 -5.15 -7.76
CA GLY A 186 18.67 -4.14 -8.34
C GLY A 186 18.01 -2.77 -8.54
N ALA A 187 16.88 -2.52 -7.91
CA ALA A 187 16.20 -1.23 -7.96
C ALA A 187 17.09 -0.11 -7.37
N MET A 188 17.00 1.06 -7.98
CA MET A 188 17.81 2.23 -7.60
C MET A 188 17.23 2.98 -6.38
N ILE A 189 15.92 2.90 -6.18
CA ILE A 189 15.18 3.65 -5.15
C ILE A 189 14.14 2.73 -4.52
N GLY A 190 14.06 2.77 -3.18
CA GLY A 190 12.95 2.22 -2.40
C GLY A 190 12.12 3.35 -1.82
N MET A 191 10.80 3.25 -1.91
CA MET A 191 9.86 4.21 -1.33
C MET A 191 8.82 3.49 -0.48
N THR A 192 8.47 4.08 0.64
CA THR A 192 7.30 3.70 1.43
C THR A 192 6.39 4.91 1.63
N TYR A 193 5.11 4.67 1.82
CA TYR A 193 4.08 5.72 1.94
C TYR A 193 3.49 5.76 3.34
N GLU A 194 4.32 5.42 4.32
CA GLU A 194 4.00 5.51 5.74
C GLU A 194 3.70 6.94 6.19
N PRO A 195 2.87 7.13 7.22
CA PRO A 195 2.60 8.45 7.76
C PRO A 195 3.87 9.08 8.35
N CYS A 196 4.16 10.31 7.96
CA CYS A 196 5.19 11.12 8.61
C CYS A 196 4.55 12.03 9.66
N MET A 197 4.99 11.92 10.91
CA MET A 197 4.60 12.80 12.01
C MET A 197 5.61 13.95 12.17
#